data_bc7fe5a0ddc2ef26fadcc48da3c237f3
#
_entry.id   bc7fe5a0ddc2ef26fadcc48da3c237f3
#
_cell.length_a   1.000
_cell.length_b   1.000
_cell.length_c   1.000
_cell.angle_alpha   90.00
_cell.angle_beta   90.00
_cell.angle_gamma   90.00
#
_symmetry.space_group_name_H-M   'P 1'
#
loop_
_entity.id
_entity.type
_entity.pdbx_description
1 polymer ?
#
loop_
_entity_poly.entity_id
_entity_poly.type
_entity_poly.pdbx_seq_one_letter_code
_entity_poly.pdbx_strand_id
1 'polypeptide(L)'
;MHASQTKNTVENGQAAPRAIGRRVKMFAATLASALLLSACGGGGDVRSSGDFTVGIVVGGQYLGATPVAPGGSVGVAVRAGQSLRVDAGEPVVWTLFIGGSAVNADGVQVRYAGADIAATVVSSTAIQVDTYAAFFLANSVPFTLVATSTYDSAQVVTANVLITT
;
A
#
# COMPACT_ATOMS: atom_id res chain seq x y z
N MET A 1 -43.90 26.54 -61.94
CA MET A 1 -43.98 27.83 -61.27
C MET A 1 -42.69 28.01 -60.47
N HIS A 2 -41.96 28.92 -60.93
CA HIS A 2 -40.84 29.72 -60.39
C HIS A 2 -39.95 29.15 -59.33
N ALA A 3 -38.78 28.90 -59.83
CA ALA A 3 -37.51 28.81 -59.14
C ALA A 3 -37.07 30.15 -58.50
N SER A 4 -36.33 30.13 -57.44
CA SER A 4 -35.43 31.21 -57.08
C SER A 4 -34.19 30.61 -56.46
N GLN A 5 -33.12 30.65 -57.23
CA GLN A 5 -31.75 30.38 -56.78
C GLN A 5 -31.23 31.62 -56.07
N THR A 6 -30.67 31.46 -54.90
CA THR A 6 -29.83 32.45 -54.27
C THR A 6 -28.41 31.90 -54.14
N LYS A 7 -27.52 32.49 -54.90
CA LYS A 7 -26.11 32.22 -55.02
C LYS A 7 -25.39 33.01 -53.90
N ASN A 8 -24.85 32.36 -52.94
CA ASN A 8 -23.95 33.02 -51.94
C ASN A 8 -22.48 32.65 -52.27
N THR A 9 -21.83 33.70 -52.74
CA THR A 9 -20.39 33.77 -52.95
C THR A 9 -19.68 33.77 -51.58
N VAL A 10 -18.83 32.85 -51.33
CA VAL A 10 -17.95 32.85 -50.13
C VAL A 10 -16.60 33.46 -50.59
N GLU A 11 -16.31 34.64 -50.03
CA GLU A 11 -14.98 35.27 -50.16
C GLU A 11 -13.95 34.50 -49.36
N ASN A 12 -12.86 34.16 -50.02
CA ASN A 12 -11.64 33.64 -49.45
C ASN A 12 -10.91 34.77 -48.71
N GLY A 13 -11.03 34.79 -47.39
CA GLY A 13 -10.16 35.60 -46.53
C GLY A 13 -8.97 34.75 -46.03
N GLN A 14 -7.85 34.81 -46.72
CA GLN A 14 -6.57 34.33 -46.23
C GLN A 14 -6.12 35.21 -45.06
N ALA A 15 -6.22 34.71 -43.85
CA ALA A 15 -5.58 35.31 -42.68
C ALA A 15 -4.32 34.51 -42.37
N ALA A 16 -3.18 35.21 -42.42
CA ALA A 16 -1.84 34.70 -42.16
C ALA A 16 -1.67 34.10 -40.77
N PRO A 17 -0.86 33.03 -40.60
CA PRO A 17 -0.59 32.43 -39.30
C PRO A 17 0.34 33.34 -38.50
N ARG A 18 -0.20 34.10 -37.57
CA ARG A 18 0.60 34.92 -36.63
C ARG A 18 0.91 34.11 -35.37
N ALA A 19 2.18 33.76 -35.21
CA ALA A 19 2.96 33.74 -33.98
C ALA A 19 2.31 33.13 -32.73
N ILE A 20 1.93 31.84 -32.73
CA ILE A 20 1.57 31.12 -31.50
C ILE A 20 2.77 30.33 -30.94
N GLY A 21 3.82 30.10 -31.76
CA GLY A 21 4.94 29.22 -31.37
C GLY A 21 5.92 29.82 -30.34
N ARG A 22 5.91 31.14 -30.10
CA ARG A 22 6.90 31.75 -29.20
C ARG A 22 6.47 31.86 -27.75
N ARG A 23 5.16 31.86 -27.49
CA ARG A 23 4.63 31.92 -26.12
C ARG A 23 4.55 30.55 -25.43
N VAL A 24 4.39 29.48 -26.18
CA VAL A 24 4.33 28.11 -25.63
C VAL A 24 5.70 27.65 -25.13
N LYS A 25 6.80 28.09 -25.76
CA LYS A 25 8.16 27.74 -25.31
C LYS A 25 8.55 28.40 -23.99
N MET A 26 8.04 29.60 -23.70
CA MET A 26 8.30 30.25 -22.40
C MET A 26 7.49 29.62 -21.24
N PHE A 27 6.29 29.11 -21.50
CA PHE A 27 5.52 28.44 -20.46
C PHE A 27 6.09 27.06 -20.09
N ALA A 28 6.67 26.36 -21.08
CA ALA A 28 7.30 25.06 -20.80
C ALA A 28 8.59 25.23 -19.96
N ALA A 29 9.33 26.31 -20.15
CA ALA A 29 10.54 26.55 -19.37
C ALA A 29 10.24 26.96 -17.92
N THR A 30 9.13 27.69 -17.68
CA THR A 30 8.71 28.08 -16.33
C THR A 30 8.10 26.94 -15.56
N LEU A 31 7.39 26.00 -16.21
CA LEU A 31 6.89 24.81 -15.55
C LEU A 31 8.01 23.85 -15.14
N ALA A 32 9.05 23.71 -15.98
CA ALA A 32 10.19 22.86 -15.66
C ALA A 32 11.00 23.41 -14.47
N SER A 33 11.13 24.73 -14.34
CA SER A 33 11.81 25.31 -13.18
C SER A 33 10.98 25.28 -11.90
N ALA A 34 9.65 25.31 -11.98
CA ALA A 34 8.78 25.15 -10.80
C ALA A 34 8.81 23.72 -10.25
N LEU A 35 8.96 22.72 -11.11
CA LEU A 35 9.11 21.33 -10.70
C LEU A 35 10.47 21.03 -10.05
N LEU A 36 11.52 21.75 -10.43
CA LEU A 36 12.85 21.60 -9.83
C LEU A 36 12.96 22.32 -8.47
N LEU A 37 12.19 23.37 -8.23
CA LEU A 37 12.17 24.07 -6.93
C LEU A 37 11.32 23.33 -5.88
N SER A 38 10.34 22.53 -6.27
CA SER A 38 9.58 21.70 -5.32
C SER A 38 10.37 20.48 -4.84
N ALA A 39 11.48 20.12 -5.51
CA ALA A 39 12.35 19.04 -5.09
C ALA A 39 13.43 19.48 -4.07
N CYS A 40 13.55 20.80 -3.76
CA CYS A 40 14.61 21.32 -2.91
C CYS A 40 14.15 22.10 -1.67
N GLY A 41 12.85 22.08 -1.34
CA GLY A 41 12.32 22.93 -0.26
C GLY A 41 11.33 22.20 0.63
N GLY A 42 11.80 21.41 1.55
CA GLY A 42 11.00 20.83 2.62
C GLY A 42 11.79 19.75 3.33
N GLY A 43 12.53 20.12 4.36
CA GLY A 43 13.11 19.17 5.31
C GLY A 43 12.01 18.52 6.15
N GLY A 44 11.25 17.64 5.55
CA GLY A 44 10.56 16.56 6.21
C GLY A 44 11.20 15.30 5.65
N ASP A 45 11.47 14.30 6.49
CA ASP A 45 11.94 13.01 6.05
C ASP A 45 10.98 12.44 4.99
N VAL A 46 11.18 12.88 3.74
CA VAL A 46 10.66 12.17 2.59
C VAL A 46 11.52 10.93 2.51
N ARG A 47 11.19 9.90 3.28
CA ARG A 47 11.68 8.57 2.95
C ARG A 47 11.18 8.34 1.53
N SER A 48 12.10 8.40 0.59
CA SER A 48 11.86 7.83 -0.72
C SER A 48 11.26 6.46 -0.48
N SER A 49 10.20 6.10 -1.19
CA SER A 49 9.52 4.81 -1.17
C SER A 49 10.54 3.66 -1.13
N GLY A 50 11.07 3.39 0.06
CA GLY A 50 11.98 2.29 0.31
C GLY A 50 11.16 1.02 0.54
N ASP A 51 11.79 -0.11 0.31
CA ASP A 51 11.20 -1.38 0.67
C ASP A 51 11.02 -1.46 2.20
N PHE A 52 9.91 -2.05 2.64
CA PHE A 52 9.77 -2.47 4.02
C PHE A 52 10.83 -3.52 4.36
N THR A 53 11.35 -3.49 5.59
CA THR A 53 12.24 -4.55 6.07
C THR A 53 11.46 -5.43 7.04
N VAL A 54 10.78 -6.44 6.50
CA VAL A 54 9.89 -7.30 7.29
C VAL A 54 10.67 -8.35 8.04
N GLY A 55 10.76 -8.19 9.36
CA GLY A 55 11.34 -9.15 10.28
C GLY A 55 10.30 -10.13 10.82
N ILE A 56 10.63 -11.42 10.92
CA ILE A 56 9.71 -12.47 11.38
C ILE A 56 10.36 -13.27 12.51
N VAL A 57 9.60 -13.46 13.60
CA VAL A 57 9.93 -14.35 14.72
C VAL A 57 8.79 -15.33 14.93
N VAL A 58 9.04 -16.62 14.94
CA VAL A 58 8.05 -17.68 15.20
C VAL A 58 8.49 -18.54 16.37
N GLY A 59 7.64 -18.68 17.39
CA GLY A 59 7.96 -19.47 18.58
C GLY A 59 9.23 -19.01 19.31
N GLY A 60 9.56 -17.72 19.24
CA GLY A 60 10.79 -17.14 19.79
C GLY A 60 12.01 -17.25 18.88
N GLN A 61 11.92 -17.93 17.73
CA GLN A 61 13.02 -18.07 16.78
C GLN A 61 12.92 -16.98 15.70
N TYR A 62 13.99 -16.18 15.53
CA TYR A 62 14.11 -15.21 14.45
C TYR A 62 14.39 -15.91 13.12
N LEU A 63 13.53 -15.72 12.15
CA LEU A 63 13.65 -16.33 10.81
C LEU A 63 14.40 -15.45 9.81
N GLY A 64 14.61 -14.18 10.14
CA GLY A 64 15.29 -13.21 9.29
C GLY A 64 14.46 -11.96 9.04
N ALA A 65 15.06 -11.01 8.32
CA ALA A 65 14.38 -9.84 7.79
C ALA A 65 14.52 -9.82 6.28
N THR A 66 13.42 -9.56 5.59
CA THR A 66 13.35 -9.56 4.13
C THR A 66 12.91 -8.19 3.64
N PRO A 67 13.64 -7.56 2.70
CA PRO A 67 13.15 -6.38 2.00
C PRO A 67 11.90 -6.74 1.18
N VAL A 68 10.84 -5.97 1.33
CA VAL A 68 9.56 -6.16 0.63
C VAL A 68 9.11 -4.82 0.07
N ALA A 69 8.96 -4.74 -1.25
CA ALA A 69 8.46 -3.53 -1.90
C ALA A 69 7.03 -3.22 -1.44
N PRO A 70 6.60 -1.95 -1.44
CA PRO A 70 5.22 -1.56 -1.20
C PRO A 70 4.25 -2.33 -2.10
N GLY A 71 3.16 -2.85 -1.51
CA GLY A 71 2.22 -3.76 -2.17
C GLY A 71 2.66 -5.22 -2.21
N GLY A 72 3.88 -5.53 -1.77
CA GLY A 72 4.39 -6.90 -1.70
C GLY A 72 3.93 -7.68 -0.47
N SER A 73 4.32 -8.95 -0.41
CA SER A 73 3.94 -9.84 0.70
C SER A 73 5.04 -10.82 1.09
N VAL A 74 4.96 -11.26 2.35
CA VAL A 74 5.72 -12.40 2.89
C VAL A 74 4.77 -13.50 3.33
N GLY A 75 5.20 -14.75 3.22
CA GLY A 75 4.47 -15.91 3.73
C GLY A 75 5.13 -16.48 4.97
N VAL A 76 4.35 -16.87 5.97
CA VAL A 76 4.84 -17.53 7.18
C VAL A 76 3.89 -18.62 7.66
N ALA A 77 4.44 -19.76 8.04
CA ALA A 77 3.70 -20.83 8.71
C ALA A 77 4.00 -20.79 10.22
N VAL A 78 2.94 -20.92 11.02
CA VAL A 78 3.01 -20.93 12.49
C VAL A 78 2.26 -22.15 12.98
N ARG A 79 2.84 -22.93 13.89
CA ARG A 79 2.11 -24.04 14.52
C ARG A 79 1.16 -23.48 15.58
N ALA A 80 -0.01 -24.10 15.67
CA ALA A 80 -0.95 -23.78 16.75
C ALA A 80 -0.27 -23.93 18.12
N GLY A 81 -0.42 -22.91 18.97
CA GLY A 81 0.29 -22.80 20.25
C GLY A 81 1.62 -22.02 20.19
N GLN A 82 2.06 -21.58 19.03
CA GLN A 82 3.21 -20.71 18.90
C GLN A 82 2.80 -19.24 18.75
N SER A 83 3.68 -18.34 19.20
CA SER A 83 3.58 -16.91 18.90
C SER A 83 4.27 -16.58 17.58
N LEU A 84 3.71 -15.62 16.85
CA LEU A 84 4.30 -14.95 15.70
C LEU A 84 4.53 -13.49 16.05
N ARG A 85 5.72 -12.97 15.78
CA ARG A 85 5.95 -11.53 15.76
C ARG A 85 6.38 -11.12 14.36
N VAL A 86 5.73 -10.07 13.85
CA VAL A 86 6.07 -9.43 12.57
C VAL A 86 6.47 -8.00 12.85
N ASP A 87 7.61 -7.59 12.33
CA ASP A 87 8.14 -6.23 12.41
C ASP A 87 8.21 -5.67 10.99
N ALA A 88 7.54 -4.55 10.72
CA ALA A 88 7.52 -3.94 9.39
C ALA A 88 8.79 -3.10 9.09
N GLY A 89 9.64 -2.85 10.11
CA GLY A 89 10.85 -2.05 9.97
C GLY A 89 10.60 -0.54 9.97
N GLU A 90 9.34 -0.10 9.93
CA GLU A 90 8.93 1.29 10.04
C GLU A 90 7.60 1.43 10.78
N PRO A 91 7.22 2.63 11.25
CA PRO A 91 5.94 2.86 11.92
C PRO A 91 4.75 2.59 11.00
N VAL A 92 3.83 1.72 11.45
CA VAL A 92 2.68 1.25 10.68
C VAL A 92 1.41 1.15 11.53
N VAL A 93 0.28 1.13 10.84
CA VAL A 93 -1.02 0.70 11.39
C VAL A 93 -1.28 -0.74 10.95
N TRP A 94 -1.59 -1.61 11.92
CA TRP A 94 -1.84 -3.02 11.66
C TRP A 94 -3.34 -3.31 11.49
N THR A 95 -3.68 -4.05 10.44
CA THR A 95 -5.02 -4.59 10.20
C THR A 95 -4.94 -6.10 10.08
N LEU A 96 -5.82 -6.82 10.79
CA LEU A 96 -5.97 -8.27 10.70
C LEU A 96 -7.14 -8.60 9.75
N PHE A 97 -6.86 -9.41 8.74
CA PHE A 97 -7.89 -9.98 7.85
C PHE A 97 -8.05 -11.47 8.16
N ILE A 98 -9.26 -11.87 8.53
CA ILE A 98 -9.60 -13.25 8.86
C ILE A 98 -11.04 -13.56 8.46
N GLY A 99 -11.26 -14.69 7.79
CA GLY A 99 -12.59 -15.10 7.35
C GLY A 99 -13.30 -14.08 6.45
N GLY A 100 -12.57 -13.25 5.70
CA GLY A 100 -13.12 -12.19 4.84
C GLY A 100 -13.45 -10.89 5.57
N SER A 101 -13.16 -10.78 6.86
CA SER A 101 -13.38 -9.57 7.66
C SER A 101 -12.06 -8.89 8.01
N ALA A 102 -12.05 -7.55 7.94
CA ALA A 102 -10.95 -6.71 8.37
C ALA A 102 -11.24 -6.15 9.77
N VAL A 103 -10.32 -6.29 10.70
CA VAL A 103 -10.41 -5.75 12.05
C VAL A 103 -9.13 -5.03 12.43
N ASN A 104 -9.21 -4.03 13.31
CA ASN A 104 -8.02 -3.46 13.91
C ASN A 104 -7.28 -4.57 14.67
N ALA A 105 -5.99 -4.70 14.40
CA ALA A 105 -5.22 -5.80 14.96
C ALA A 105 -4.77 -5.58 16.41
N ASP A 106 -4.91 -4.37 16.96
CA ASP A 106 -4.47 -4.08 18.33
C ASP A 106 -5.48 -4.54 19.38
N GLY A 107 -5.05 -5.46 20.25
CA GLY A 107 -5.86 -5.99 21.33
C GLY A 107 -7.01 -6.91 20.89
N VAL A 108 -7.01 -7.38 19.64
CA VAL A 108 -8.10 -8.22 19.11
C VAL A 108 -7.93 -9.68 19.49
N GLN A 109 -9.04 -10.34 19.81
CA GLN A 109 -9.12 -11.79 19.97
C GLN A 109 -10.24 -12.33 19.07
N VAL A 110 -9.90 -13.27 18.20
CA VAL A 110 -10.83 -13.86 17.22
C VAL A 110 -10.72 -15.37 17.26
N ARG A 111 -11.88 -16.03 17.28
CA ARG A 111 -11.97 -17.49 17.02
C ARG A 111 -12.40 -17.72 15.58
N TYR A 112 -11.58 -18.43 14.83
CA TYR A 112 -11.86 -18.76 13.44
C TYR A 112 -11.37 -20.16 13.08
N ALA A 113 -12.26 -20.96 12.48
CA ALA A 113 -11.96 -22.30 11.98
C ALA A 113 -11.28 -23.23 13.03
N GLY A 114 -11.59 -23.07 14.31
CA GLY A 114 -11.04 -23.87 15.40
C GLY A 114 -9.73 -23.33 15.99
N ALA A 115 -9.18 -22.25 15.45
CA ALA A 115 -8.05 -21.53 16.03
C ALA A 115 -8.54 -20.30 16.80
N ASP A 116 -7.92 -20.03 17.95
CA ASP A 116 -8.02 -18.76 18.66
C ASP A 116 -6.78 -17.93 18.30
N ILE A 117 -6.99 -16.72 17.85
CA ILE A 117 -5.97 -15.79 17.39
C ILE A 117 -6.08 -14.52 18.24
N ALA A 118 -5.02 -14.20 18.97
CA ALA A 118 -4.92 -12.98 19.75
C ALA A 118 -3.80 -12.12 19.16
N ALA A 119 -4.11 -10.89 18.73
CA ALA A 119 -3.14 -9.98 18.17
C ALA A 119 -2.99 -8.73 19.05
N THR A 120 -1.77 -8.27 19.24
CA THR A 120 -1.41 -7.10 20.04
C THR A 120 -0.27 -6.33 19.38
N VAL A 121 -0.44 -5.03 19.19
CA VAL A 121 0.63 -4.15 18.74
C VAL A 121 1.64 -3.96 19.87
N VAL A 122 2.88 -4.42 19.65
CA VAL A 122 3.94 -4.40 20.69
C VAL A 122 4.89 -3.22 20.55
N SER A 123 4.92 -2.58 19.38
CA SER A 123 5.62 -1.33 19.11
C SER A 123 5.00 -0.63 17.91
N SER A 124 5.45 0.59 17.59
CA SER A 124 5.01 1.30 16.38
C SER A 124 5.32 0.55 15.08
N THR A 125 6.28 -0.38 15.09
CA THR A 125 6.71 -1.15 13.92
C THR A 125 6.26 -2.60 13.95
N ALA A 126 5.86 -3.15 15.11
CA ALA A 126 5.71 -4.58 15.29
C ALA A 126 4.40 -4.98 15.96
N ILE A 127 3.89 -6.12 15.51
CA ILE A 127 2.74 -6.82 16.07
C ILE A 127 3.15 -8.22 16.54
N GLN A 128 2.56 -8.67 17.63
CA GLN A 128 2.60 -10.05 18.09
C GLN A 128 1.24 -10.70 17.90
N VAL A 129 1.25 -11.93 17.41
CA VAL A 129 0.05 -12.77 17.27
C VAL A 129 0.30 -14.08 17.98
N ASP A 130 -0.50 -14.36 18.99
CA ASP A 130 -0.51 -15.63 19.71
C ASP A 130 -1.61 -16.51 19.12
N THR A 131 -1.26 -17.74 18.79
CA THR A 131 -2.17 -18.70 18.20
C THR A 131 -2.41 -19.86 19.15
N TYR A 132 -3.67 -20.19 19.38
CA TYR A 132 -4.05 -21.31 20.23
C TYR A 132 -4.97 -22.24 19.42
N ALA A 133 -4.77 -23.54 19.53
CA ALA A 133 -5.72 -24.51 19.05
C ALA A 133 -6.58 -24.96 20.22
N ALA A 134 -7.89 -24.76 20.14
CA ALA A 134 -8.80 -25.28 21.16
C ALA A 134 -8.82 -26.80 21.18
N PHE A 135 -8.64 -27.43 20.01
CA PHE A 135 -8.51 -28.86 19.75
C PHE A 135 -7.84 -29.05 18.38
N PHE A 136 -7.82 -30.29 17.86
CA PHE A 136 -7.23 -30.60 16.57
C PHE A 136 -7.79 -29.68 15.46
N LEU A 137 -6.91 -28.91 14.82
CA LEU A 137 -7.27 -28.19 13.60
C LEU A 137 -7.50 -29.25 12.50
N ALA A 138 -8.70 -29.33 11.97
CA ALA A 138 -8.99 -30.24 10.85
C ALA A 138 -8.23 -29.83 9.57
N ASN A 139 -7.94 -28.54 9.43
CA ASN A 139 -7.22 -27.94 8.30
C ASN A 139 -6.36 -26.77 8.78
N SER A 140 -5.40 -26.39 7.97
CA SER A 140 -4.65 -25.15 8.20
C SER A 140 -5.57 -23.92 8.14
N VAL A 141 -5.35 -22.96 9.02
CA VAL A 141 -6.17 -21.75 9.13
C VAL A 141 -5.40 -20.56 8.62
N PRO A 142 -5.79 -19.97 7.47
CA PRO A 142 -5.14 -18.77 6.93
C PRO A 142 -5.69 -17.51 7.58
N PHE A 143 -4.80 -16.54 7.80
CA PHE A 143 -5.13 -15.14 8.06
C PHE A 143 -4.04 -14.23 7.49
N THR A 144 -4.33 -12.94 7.39
CA THR A 144 -3.44 -11.97 6.79
C THR A 144 -3.27 -10.77 7.73
N LEU A 145 -2.02 -10.35 7.94
CA LEU A 145 -1.69 -9.09 8.58
C LEU A 145 -1.31 -8.09 7.50
N VAL A 146 -1.92 -6.90 7.53
CA VAL A 146 -1.58 -5.79 6.65
C VAL A 146 -0.99 -4.68 7.49
N ALA A 147 0.23 -4.28 7.16
CA ALA A 147 0.91 -3.13 7.71
C ALA A 147 0.79 -1.97 6.74
N THR A 148 0.15 -0.88 7.16
CA THR A 148 0.02 0.36 6.39
C THR A 148 0.96 1.40 6.99
N SER A 149 1.88 1.95 6.18
CA SER A 149 2.81 2.97 6.64
C SER A 149 2.09 4.19 7.21
N THR A 150 2.58 4.71 8.34
CA THR A 150 2.06 5.96 8.91
C THR A 150 2.58 7.19 8.18
N TYR A 151 3.61 7.06 7.35
CA TYR A 151 4.17 8.14 6.53
C TYR A 151 3.41 8.30 5.21
N ASP A 152 2.98 7.18 4.62
CA ASP A 152 2.23 7.17 3.35
C ASP A 152 1.25 5.98 3.34
N SER A 153 -0.04 6.26 3.45
CA SER A 153 -1.09 5.23 3.48
C SER A 153 -1.23 4.42 2.17
N ALA A 154 -0.61 4.86 1.09
CA ALA A 154 -0.53 4.08 -0.15
C ALA A 154 0.53 2.96 -0.05
N GLN A 155 1.46 3.06 0.90
CA GLN A 155 2.49 2.05 1.13
C GLN A 155 1.99 1.01 2.13
N VAL A 156 1.82 -0.20 1.66
CA VAL A 156 1.37 -1.33 2.46
C VAL A 156 2.25 -2.54 2.23
N VAL A 157 2.41 -3.38 3.25
CA VAL A 157 3.02 -4.70 3.13
C VAL A 157 2.12 -5.73 3.81
N THR A 158 2.12 -6.93 3.29
CA THR A 158 1.24 -8.00 3.72
C THR A 158 2.03 -9.19 4.27
N ALA A 159 1.65 -9.70 5.44
CA ALA A 159 2.11 -10.99 5.92
C ALA A 159 0.98 -12.02 5.84
N ASN A 160 1.13 -12.99 4.95
CA ASN A 160 0.20 -14.10 4.79
C ASN A 160 0.59 -15.21 5.76
N VAL A 161 -0.26 -15.48 6.73
CA VAL A 161 0.01 -16.42 7.82
C VAL A 161 -0.85 -17.65 7.67
N LEU A 162 -0.22 -18.82 7.85
CA LEU A 162 -0.90 -20.11 7.85
C LEU A 162 -0.68 -20.80 9.21
N ILE A 163 -1.74 -20.97 9.99
CA ILE A 163 -1.68 -21.77 11.22
C ILE A 163 -1.76 -23.24 10.83
N THR A 164 -0.79 -24.02 11.26
CA THR A 164 -0.71 -25.47 11.04
C THR A 164 -0.82 -26.24 12.35
N THR A 165 -1.06 -27.52 12.27
CA THR A 165 -1.04 -28.47 13.40
C THR A 165 0.38 -28.88 13.78
#